data_7cc0a25b685c1e6655c17a174d888887
#
_entry.id   7cc0a25b685c1e6655c17a174d888887
#
_cell.length_a   1.000
_cell.length_b   1.000
_cell.length_c   1.000
_cell.angle_alpha   90.00
_cell.angle_beta   90.00
_cell.angle_gamma   90.00
#
_symmetry.space_group_name_H-M   'P 1'
#
loop_
_entity.id
_entity.type
_entity.pdbx_description
1 polymer ?
#
loop_
_entity_poly.entity_id
_entity_poly.type
_entity_poly.pdbx_seq_one_letter_code
_entity_poly.pdbx_strand_id
1 'polypeptide(L)'
;MKVKVITKPYRLYNEDGIVITPHCWCVLDGATTLFEDQSNQTSSLASRLVAYVEIQLPKLLNQNVQFKDAIDQLSIDAYKHFNFKTSEPARLPSMGIAAVVETSKYYELYLLGDVAISYKTISGLDYRFTDTSLNKLDDEIISLMHKENKTRKEVMAKLIEN
;
A
#
# COMPACT_ATOMS: atom_id res chain seq x y z
N MET A 1 20.62 -13.78 -5.23
CA MET A 1 20.36 -12.35 -5.49
C MET A 1 20.79 -11.53 -4.27
N LYS A 2 21.32 -10.29 -4.44
CA LYS A 2 21.56 -9.37 -3.32
C LYS A 2 20.39 -8.38 -3.25
N VAL A 3 19.76 -8.29 -2.09
CA VAL A 3 18.68 -7.33 -1.83
C VAL A 3 19.23 -6.24 -0.90
N LYS A 4 19.02 -4.98 -1.24
CA LYS A 4 19.29 -3.84 -0.38
C LYS A 4 17.99 -3.13 -0.11
N VAL A 5 17.66 -2.98 1.15
CA VAL A 5 16.46 -2.31 1.61
C VAL A 5 16.86 -1.00 2.26
N ILE A 6 16.14 0.06 1.94
CA ILE A 6 16.24 1.35 2.62
C ILE A 6 14.80 1.80 2.87
N THR A 7 14.44 1.94 4.14
CA THR A 7 13.20 2.60 4.56
C THR A 7 13.55 3.71 5.53
N LYS A 8 12.79 4.79 5.50
CA LYS A 8 12.97 5.93 6.39
C LYS A 8 11.59 6.47 6.80
N PRO A 9 11.24 6.43 8.08
CA PRO A 9 9.98 6.97 8.53
C PRO A 9 9.92 8.47 8.22
N TYR A 10 8.82 8.91 7.63
CA TYR A 10 8.57 10.33 7.38
C TYR A 10 7.88 11.02 8.56
N ARG A 11 7.14 10.25 9.38
CA ARG A 11 6.41 10.69 10.57
C ARG A 11 6.90 9.95 11.82
N LEU A 12 6.10 9.99 12.88
CA LEU A 12 6.38 9.29 14.14
C LEU A 12 6.49 7.78 13.99
N TYR A 13 5.78 7.20 13.00
CA TYR A 13 5.75 5.76 12.76
C TYR A 13 6.29 5.44 11.38
N ASN A 14 6.98 4.30 11.27
CA ASN A 14 7.25 3.73 9.94
C ASN A 14 6.01 2.99 9.48
N GLU A 15 5.45 3.44 8.37
CA GLU A 15 4.28 2.83 7.73
C GLU A 15 4.68 1.97 6.53
N ASP A 16 5.97 1.89 6.22
CA ASP A 16 6.50 1.02 5.16
C ASP A 16 6.80 -0.37 5.70
N GLY A 17 6.66 -1.37 4.83
CA GLY A 17 7.01 -2.75 5.11
C GLY A 17 7.62 -3.46 3.90
N ILE A 18 8.22 -4.61 4.16
CA ILE A 18 8.90 -5.38 3.13
C ILE A 18 8.71 -6.87 3.38
N VAL A 19 8.26 -7.57 2.35
CA VAL A 19 8.18 -9.03 2.35
C VAL A 19 9.20 -9.58 1.35
N ILE A 20 10.07 -10.46 1.83
CA ILE A 20 11.05 -11.17 1.00
C ILE A 20 10.89 -12.66 1.26
N THR A 21 10.58 -13.39 0.20
CA THR A 21 10.57 -14.85 0.17
C THR A 21 11.52 -15.34 -0.95
N PRO A 22 11.75 -16.63 -1.12
CA PRO A 22 12.57 -17.15 -2.23
C PRO A 22 12.10 -16.68 -3.60
N HIS A 23 10.78 -16.46 -3.80
CA HIS A 23 10.18 -16.16 -5.09
C HIS A 23 9.32 -14.89 -5.10
N CYS A 24 9.34 -14.10 -4.02
CA CYS A 24 8.55 -12.84 -3.96
C CYS A 24 9.34 -11.75 -3.25
N TRP A 25 9.38 -10.57 -3.88
CA TRP A 25 9.92 -9.33 -3.32
C TRP A 25 8.81 -8.29 -3.36
N CYS A 26 8.36 -7.88 -2.21
CA CYS A 26 7.22 -6.98 -2.08
C CYS A 26 7.57 -5.82 -1.16
N VAL A 27 7.23 -4.60 -1.58
CA VAL A 27 7.26 -3.38 -0.78
C VAL A 27 5.83 -2.98 -0.49
N LEU A 28 5.59 -2.58 0.75
CA LEU A 28 4.31 -2.13 1.27
C LEU A 28 4.46 -0.69 1.71
N ASP A 29 3.58 0.19 1.27
CA ASP A 29 3.55 1.61 1.62
C ASP A 29 2.20 1.91 2.29
N GLY A 30 2.18 1.97 3.61
CA GLY A 30 0.98 2.21 4.40
C GLY A 30 0.59 3.68 4.40
N ALA A 31 -0.68 3.96 4.22
CA ALA A 31 -1.24 5.30 4.27
C ALA A 31 -2.19 5.47 5.45
N THR A 32 -1.79 6.33 6.39
CA THR A 32 -2.61 6.71 7.54
C THR A 32 -3.83 7.48 7.11
N THR A 33 -4.96 7.19 7.72
CA THR A 33 -6.22 7.89 7.45
C THR A 33 -6.15 9.36 7.87
N LEU A 34 -6.90 10.22 7.18
CA LEU A 34 -6.99 11.65 7.50
C LEU A 34 -7.67 11.93 8.85
N PHE A 35 -8.39 10.95 9.39
CA PHE A 35 -9.25 11.08 10.58
C PHE A 35 -8.74 10.29 11.78
N GLU A 36 -7.55 9.69 11.68
CA GLU A 36 -6.93 9.00 12.80
C GLU A 36 -6.37 10.00 13.81
N ASP A 37 -6.81 9.88 15.07
CA ASP A 37 -6.19 10.62 16.17
C ASP A 37 -4.92 9.87 16.63
N GLN A 38 -3.77 10.43 16.32
CA GLN A 38 -2.47 9.86 16.64
C GLN A 38 -1.89 10.32 17.99
N SER A 39 -2.60 11.20 18.70
CA SER A 39 -2.05 11.90 19.89
C SER A 39 -1.64 10.99 21.05
N ASN A 40 -2.21 9.78 21.13
CA ASN A 40 -2.00 8.83 22.23
C ASN A 40 -1.65 7.41 21.77
N GLN A 41 -1.28 7.21 20.50
CA GLN A 41 -1.03 5.87 19.96
C GLN A 41 0.47 5.60 19.84
N THR A 42 0.88 4.35 20.06
CA THR A 42 2.26 3.87 19.85
C THR A 42 2.51 3.44 18.40
N SER A 43 1.48 3.35 17.59
CA SER A 43 1.52 2.95 16.17
C SER A 43 0.28 3.45 15.44
N SER A 44 0.39 3.79 14.16
CA SER A 44 -0.77 4.11 13.31
C SER A 44 -1.51 2.83 12.89
N LEU A 45 -2.76 2.98 12.44
CA LEU A 45 -3.50 1.85 11.86
C LEU A 45 -2.82 1.32 10.60
N ALA A 46 -2.22 2.21 9.79
CA ALA A 46 -1.48 1.83 8.60
C ALA A 46 -0.24 1.00 8.95
N SER A 47 0.58 1.44 9.93
CA SER A 47 1.74 0.65 10.36
C SER A 47 1.35 -0.73 10.92
N ARG A 48 0.20 -0.83 11.59
CA ARG A 48 -0.34 -2.12 12.07
C ARG A 48 -0.82 -3.02 10.94
N LEU A 49 -1.49 -2.44 9.92
CA LEU A 49 -1.91 -3.16 8.72
C LEU A 49 -0.69 -3.70 7.98
N VAL A 50 0.31 -2.87 7.74
CA VAL A 50 1.57 -3.27 7.10
C VAL A 50 2.25 -4.40 7.87
N ALA A 51 2.43 -4.26 9.18
CA ALA A 51 3.02 -5.31 10.02
C ALA A 51 2.21 -6.62 9.97
N TYR A 52 0.89 -6.54 9.92
CA TYR A 52 0.03 -7.71 9.76
C TYR A 52 0.30 -8.43 8.41
N VAL A 53 0.37 -7.67 7.31
CA VAL A 53 0.65 -8.23 5.98
C VAL A 53 2.06 -8.81 5.91
N GLU A 54 3.08 -8.14 6.45
CA GLU A 54 4.46 -8.65 6.52
C GLU A 54 4.54 -10.04 7.19
N ILE A 55 3.71 -10.28 8.20
CA ILE A 55 3.70 -11.55 8.94
C ILE A 55 2.88 -12.62 8.21
N GLN A 56 1.78 -12.27 7.59
CA GLN A 56 0.82 -13.25 7.05
C GLN A 56 1.08 -13.60 5.58
N LEU A 57 1.52 -12.62 4.76
CA LEU A 57 1.76 -12.85 3.34
C LEU A 57 2.75 -13.99 3.06
N PRO A 58 3.92 -14.06 3.73
CA PRO A 58 4.84 -15.20 3.54
C PRO A 58 4.20 -16.56 3.84
N LYS A 59 3.29 -16.63 4.82
CA LYS A 59 2.64 -17.89 5.19
C LYS A 59 1.70 -18.39 4.08
N LEU A 60 0.93 -17.47 3.47
CA LEU A 60 0.04 -17.81 2.35
C LEU A 60 0.84 -18.22 1.12
N LEU A 61 1.91 -17.48 0.78
CA LEU A 61 2.78 -17.81 -0.33
C LEU A 61 3.46 -19.17 -0.15
N ASN A 62 3.88 -19.52 1.06
CA ASN A 62 4.43 -20.85 1.38
C ASN A 62 3.40 -21.99 1.27
N GLN A 63 2.11 -21.68 1.29
CA GLN A 63 1.02 -22.62 1.02
C GLN A 63 0.65 -22.69 -0.47
N ASN A 64 1.46 -22.09 -1.35
CA ASN A 64 1.25 -21.98 -2.79
C ASN A 64 -0.01 -21.20 -3.19
N VAL A 65 -0.50 -20.31 -2.33
CA VAL A 65 -1.54 -19.36 -2.69
C VAL A 65 -0.95 -18.34 -3.68
N GLN A 66 -1.66 -18.05 -4.77
CA GLN A 66 -1.22 -17.06 -5.75
C GLN A 66 -1.16 -15.66 -5.08
N PHE A 67 -0.20 -14.81 -5.50
CA PHE A 67 0.04 -13.53 -4.85
C PHE A 67 -1.24 -12.67 -4.79
N LYS A 68 -1.96 -12.57 -5.91
CA LYS A 68 -3.21 -11.81 -5.95
C LYS A 68 -4.24 -12.33 -4.95
N ASP A 69 -4.46 -13.64 -4.94
CA ASP A 69 -5.44 -14.27 -4.04
C ASP A 69 -5.04 -14.11 -2.57
N ALA A 70 -3.72 -14.16 -2.29
CA ALA A 70 -3.19 -13.91 -0.96
C ALA A 70 -3.47 -12.47 -0.49
N ILE A 71 -3.30 -11.47 -1.35
CA ILE A 71 -3.63 -10.07 -1.02
C ILE A 71 -5.14 -9.89 -0.82
N ASP A 72 -5.97 -10.46 -1.69
CA ASP A 72 -7.44 -10.41 -1.56
C ASP A 72 -7.89 -11.05 -0.22
N GLN A 73 -7.34 -12.20 0.13
CA GLN A 73 -7.62 -12.87 1.41
C GLN A 73 -7.17 -12.04 2.60
N LEU A 74 -5.94 -11.48 2.56
CA LEU A 74 -5.39 -10.65 3.64
C LEU A 74 -6.21 -9.37 3.85
N SER A 75 -6.73 -8.78 2.78
CA SER A 75 -7.64 -7.64 2.86
C SER A 75 -8.88 -7.99 3.70
N ILE A 76 -9.54 -9.11 3.40
CA ILE A 76 -10.73 -9.58 4.13
C ILE A 76 -10.39 -9.92 5.58
N ASP A 77 -9.27 -10.60 5.81
CA ASP A 77 -8.88 -11.05 7.14
C ASP A 77 -8.42 -9.89 8.03
N ALA A 78 -7.79 -8.86 7.47
CA ALA A 78 -7.43 -7.63 8.16
C ALA A 78 -8.68 -6.90 8.70
N TYR A 79 -9.76 -6.82 7.90
CA TYR A 79 -11.03 -6.26 8.36
C TYR A 79 -11.53 -6.92 9.63
N LYS A 80 -11.49 -8.26 9.68
CA LYS A 80 -11.91 -9.04 10.85
C LYS A 80 -10.94 -8.88 12.01
N HIS A 81 -9.64 -8.97 11.73
CA HIS A 81 -8.57 -8.92 12.74
C HIS A 81 -8.55 -7.60 13.50
N PHE A 82 -8.73 -6.48 12.79
CA PHE A 82 -8.73 -5.15 13.39
C PHE A 82 -10.14 -4.67 13.78
N ASN A 83 -11.18 -5.48 13.52
CA ASN A 83 -12.57 -5.11 13.77
C ASN A 83 -12.96 -3.77 13.12
N PHE A 84 -12.55 -3.60 11.86
CA PHE A 84 -12.86 -2.38 11.10
C PHE A 84 -14.36 -2.25 10.84
N LYS A 85 -14.87 -1.02 10.95
CA LYS A 85 -16.26 -0.72 10.61
C LYS A 85 -16.36 -0.29 9.16
N THR A 86 -17.04 -1.06 8.33
CA THR A 86 -17.27 -0.75 6.92
C THR A 86 -18.13 0.49 6.69
N SER A 87 -18.88 0.93 7.73
CA SER A 87 -19.68 2.16 7.69
C SER A 87 -18.85 3.46 7.73
N GLU A 88 -17.54 3.38 8.00
CA GLU A 88 -16.66 4.52 8.10
C GLU A 88 -15.42 4.36 7.22
N PRO A 89 -15.56 4.27 5.87
CA PRO A 89 -14.46 3.97 4.97
C PRO A 89 -13.30 4.99 5.05
N ALA A 90 -13.63 6.26 5.36
CA ALA A 90 -12.63 7.32 5.54
C ALA A 90 -11.67 7.10 6.72
N ARG A 91 -12.00 6.18 7.62
CA ARG A 91 -11.16 5.82 8.78
C ARG A 91 -10.39 4.53 8.58
N LEU A 92 -10.56 3.88 7.44
CA LEU A 92 -9.81 2.66 7.13
C LEU A 92 -8.38 3.02 6.69
N PRO A 93 -7.37 2.30 7.18
CA PRO A 93 -6.03 2.41 6.64
C PRO A 93 -6.00 1.84 5.22
N SER A 94 -5.13 2.38 4.40
CA SER A 94 -4.83 1.84 3.08
C SER A 94 -3.35 1.49 2.95
N MET A 95 -3.00 0.81 1.87
CA MET A 95 -1.63 0.38 1.63
C MET A 95 -1.37 0.28 0.13
N GLY A 96 -0.32 0.93 -0.34
CA GLY A 96 0.26 0.71 -1.65
C GLY A 96 1.10 -0.58 -1.66
N ILE A 97 1.14 -1.27 -2.80
CA ILE A 97 1.86 -2.52 -2.97
C ILE A 97 2.64 -2.50 -4.27
N ALA A 98 3.95 -2.76 -4.20
CA ALA A 98 4.76 -3.07 -5.36
C ALA A 98 5.43 -4.43 -5.13
N ALA A 99 5.14 -5.41 -5.99
CA ALA A 99 5.70 -6.75 -5.84
C ALA A 99 6.22 -7.31 -7.16
N VAL A 100 7.30 -8.07 -7.04
CA VAL A 100 7.86 -8.90 -8.10
C VAL A 100 7.77 -10.35 -7.64
N VAL A 101 7.06 -11.18 -8.39
CA VAL A 101 6.88 -12.60 -8.10
C VAL A 101 7.54 -13.42 -9.20
N GLU A 102 8.45 -14.29 -8.83
CA GLU A 102 9.12 -15.21 -9.73
C GLU A 102 8.27 -16.46 -9.97
N THR A 103 7.99 -16.74 -11.22
CA THR A 103 7.36 -17.98 -11.65
C THR A 103 8.41 -18.88 -12.35
N SER A 104 8.03 -20.07 -12.74
CA SER A 104 8.93 -20.98 -13.47
C SER A 104 9.34 -20.47 -14.87
N LYS A 105 8.66 -19.45 -15.41
CA LYS A 105 8.86 -18.99 -16.80
C LYS A 105 9.12 -17.49 -16.92
N TYR A 106 8.58 -16.67 -16.00
CA TYR A 106 8.62 -15.21 -16.08
C TYR A 106 8.50 -14.60 -14.69
N TYR A 107 8.67 -13.29 -14.62
CA TYR A 107 8.35 -12.49 -13.44
C TYR A 107 7.00 -11.82 -13.62
N GLU A 108 6.17 -11.88 -12.60
CA GLU A 108 4.92 -11.11 -12.51
C GLU A 108 5.17 -9.85 -11.71
N LEU A 109 4.63 -8.73 -12.18
CA LEU A 109 4.73 -7.44 -11.52
C LEU A 109 3.33 -7.03 -11.04
N TYR A 110 3.22 -6.75 -9.75
CA TYR A 110 1.99 -6.29 -9.12
C TYR A 110 2.18 -4.89 -8.60
N LEU A 111 1.28 -4.00 -8.96
CA LEU A 111 1.28 -2.60 -8.55
C LEU A 111 -0.13 -2.21 -8.12
N LEU A 112 -0.24 -1.59 -6.96
CA LEU A 112 -1.46 -1.04 -6.41
C LEU A 112 -1.11 0.23 -5.63
N GLY A 113 -1.75 1.36 -5.97
CA GLY A 113 -1.51 2.64 -5.34
C GLY A 113 -0.33 3.41 -5.96
N ASP A 114 0.23 4.37 -5.23
CA ASP A 114 1.25 5.32 -5.68
C ASP A 114 2.70 4.81 -5.59
N VAL A 115 2.86 3.53 -5.77
CA VAL A 115 4.16 2.84 -5.80
C VAL A 115 4.67 2.65 -7.22
N ALA A 116 5.95 2.33 -7.38
CA ALA A 116 6.57 2.08 -8.68
C ALA A 116 7.54 0.91 -8.66
N ILE A 117 7.64 0.19 -9.77
CA ILE A 117 8.68 -0.80 -10.04
C ILE A 117 9.54 -0.27 -11.19
N SER A 118 10.84 -0.22 -10.97
CA SER A 118 11.81 0.08 -12.01
C SER A 118 12.82 -1.06 -12.12
N TYR A 119 13.13 -1.46 -13.34
CA TYR A 119 14.16 -2.46 -13.58
C TYR A 119 14.96 -2.16 -14.84
N LYS A 120 16.14 -2.71 -14.91
CA LYS A 120 17.03 -2.63 -16.04
C LYS A 120 17.28 -4.03 -16.60
N THR A 121 17.15 -4.16 -17.93
CA THR A 121 17.44 -5.43 -18.61
C THR A 121 18.97 -5.62 -18.72
N ILE A 122 19.38 -6.87 -19.00
CA ILE A 122 20.80 -7.19 -19.29
C ILE A 122 21.29 -6.42 -20.51
N SER A 123 20.40 -6.14 -21.49
CA SER A 123 20.71 -5.31 -22.67
C SER A 123 20.82 -3.80 -22.39
N GLY A 124 20.59 -3.40 -21.15
CA GLY A 124 20.74 -2.01 -20.70
C GLY A 124 19.47 -1.14 -20.82
N LEU A 125 18.34 -1.70 -21.24
CA LEU A 125 17.08 -0.96 -21.32
C LEU A 125 16.47 -0.77 -19.93
N ASP A 126 16.04 0.45 -19.64
CA ASP A 126 15.38 0.81 -18.40
C ASP A 126 13.85 0.81 -18.60
N TYR A 127 13.15 0.21 -17.64
CA TYR A 127 11.69 0.19 -17.58
C TYR A 127 11.21 0.70 -16.23
N ARG A 128 10.09 1.41 -16.25
CA ARG A 128 9.40 1.86 -15.05
C ARG A 128 7.90 1.65 -15.21
N PHE A 129 7.31 1.01 -14.22
CA PHE A 129 5.88 0.81 -14.09
C PHE A 129 5.37 1.52 -12.86
N THR A 130 4.22 2.17 -12.96
CA THR A 130 3.53 2.83 -11.85
C THR A 130 2.03 2.75 -12.11
N ASP A 131 1.25 2.67 -11.05
CA ASP A 131 -0.19 2.81 -11.12
C ASP A 131 -0.53 4.31 -11.19
N THR A 132 -1.22 4.71 -12.25
CA THR A 132 -1.65 6.09 -12.47
C THR A 132 -3.15 6.29 -12.21
N SER A 133 -3.85 5.27 -11.72
CA SER A 133 -5.29 5.31 -11.50
C SER A 133 -5.72 6.40 -10.51
N LEU A 134 -4.87 6.70 -9.52
CA LEU A 134 -5.12 7.73 -8.52
C LEU A 134 -4.80 9.15 -8.99
N ASN A 135 -4.02 9.34 -10.07
CA ASN A 135 -3.62 10.69 -10.52
C ASN A 135 -4.81 11.59 -10.84
N LYS A 136 -5.85 11.04 -11.46
CA LYS A 136 -7.07 11.80 -11.77
C LYS A 136 -7.80 12.28 -10.52
N LEU A 137 -7.85 11.43 -9.50
CA LEU A 137 -8.47 11.78 -8.22
C LEU A 137 -7.65 12.86 -7.49
N ASP A 138 -6.33 12.74 -7.50
CA ASP A 138 -5.45 13.75 -6.91
C ASP A 138 -5.57 15.10 -7.63
N ASP A 139 -5.62 15.12 -8.97
CA ASP A 139 -5.83 16.32 -9.76
C ASP A 139 -7.20 16.99 -9.45
N GLU A 140 -8.25 16.18 -9.27
CA GLU A 140 -9.57 16.67 -8.88
C GLU A 140 -9.55 17.26 -7.47
N ILE A 141 -8.93 16.60 -6.51
CA ILE A 141 -8.77 17.09 -5.14
C ILE A 141 -8.02 18.42 -5.13
N ILE A 142 -6.91 18.52 -5.85
CA ILE A 142 -6.10 19.75 -5.94
C ILE A 142 -6.94 20.87 -6.57
N SER A 143 -7.68 20.60 -7.63
CA SER A 143 -8.57 21.55 -8.28
C SER A 143 -9.64 22.06 -7.33
N LEU A 144 -10.28 21.17 -6.57
CA LEU A 144 -11.29 21.54 -5.57
C LEU A 144 -10.71 22.36 -4.40
N MET A 145 -9.50 22.00 -3.93
CA MET A 145 -8.80 22.79 -2.91
C MET A 145 -8.61 24.25 -3.35
N HIS A 146 -8.15 24.46 -4.57
CA HIS A 146 -7.96 25.80 -5.12
C HIS A 146 -9.29 26.55 -5.33
N LYS A 147 -10.28 25.86 -5.90
CA LYS A 147 -11.59 26.46 -6.21
C LYS A 147 -12.37 26.86 -4.97
N GLU A 148 -12.34 26.02 -3.92
CA GLU A 148 -13.12 26.22 -2.69
C GLU A 148 -12.29 26.86 -1.57
N ASN A 149 -10.99 27.11 -1.79
CA ASN A 149 -10.04 27.61 -0.78
C ASN A 149 -10.07 26.76 0.51
N LYS A 150 -10.07 25.43 0.32
CA LYS A 150 -10.15 24.42 1.39
C LYS A 150 -8.87 23.61 1.50
N THR A 151 -8.66 23.03 2.66
CA THR A 151 -7.60 22.05 2.89
C THR A 151 -7.93 20.71 2.23
N ARG A 152 -6.90 19.88 1.98
CA ARG A 152 -7.09 18.51 1.46
C ARG A 152 -8.07 17.71 2.33
N LYS A 153 -7.97 17.84 3.66
CA LYS A 153 -8.84 17.15 4.62
C LYS A 153 -10.32 17.51 4.44
N GLU A 154 -10.63 18.79 4.26
CA GLU A 154 -11.99 19.28 4.07
C GLU A 154 -12.59 18.86 2.74
N VAL A 155 -11.77 18.86 1.66
CA VAL A 155 -12.20 18.38 0.35
C VAL A 155 -12.45 16.88 0.37
N MET A 156 -11.54 16.09 0.94
CA MET A 156 -11.69 14.65 1.06
C MET A 156 -12.90 14.24 1.89
N ALA A 157 -13.15 14.92 3.01
CA ALA A 157 -14.35 14.67 3.83
C ALA A 157 -15.63 14.83 3.00
N LYS A 158 -15.73 15.90 2.20
CA LYS A 158 -16.87 16.16 1.32
C LYS A 158 -17.04 15.10 0.21
N LEU A 159 -15.93 14.59 -0.35
CA LEU A 159 -15.99 13.56 -1.40
C LEU A 159 -16.42 12.18 -0.89
N ILE A 160 -16.16 11.90 0.38
CA ILE A 160 -16.52 10.63 1.02
C ILE A 160 -17.98 10.64 1.51
N GLU A 161 -18.54 11.80 1.84
CA GLU A 161 -19.92 11.95 2.29
C GLU A 161 -20.96 11.93 1.15
N ASN A 162 -20.53 12.06 -0.12
CA ASN A 162 -21.36 11.98 -1.32
C ASN A 162 -21.26 10.63 -2.00
#